data_5020c20d9385657590ecd0790d53b18b
#
_entry.id   5020c20d9385657590ecd0790d53b18b
#
_cell.length_a   1.000
_cell.length_b   1.000
_cell.length_c   1.000
_cell.angle_alpha   90.00
_cell.angle_beta   90.00
_cell.angle_gamma   90.00
#
_symmetry.space_group_name_H-M   'P 1'
#
loop_
_entity.id
_entity.type
_entity.pdbx_description
1 polymer ?
#
loop_
_entity_poly.entity_id
_entity_poly.type
_entity_poly.pdbx_seq_one_letter_code
_entity_poly.pdbx_strand_id
1 'polypeptide(L)'
;MSVEVQLAAPAHRLPKVRDFRLWARQALQGESGDLCVRVVDADESQALNGRYRGIDAPTNVLSFPAAASQPGEAGLLGDIVVCAPVVEAEAAQQRKAAAEHFAYMVVHGVLHLRGHDHEAADEAQAMEELETAILGELGMADPHSA
;
A
#
# COMPACT_ATOMS: atom_id res chain seq x y z
N MET A 1 -15.12 -1.82 -10.31
CA MET A 1 -13.89 -1.80 -9.49
C MET A 1 -12.71 -2.18 -10.37
N SER A 2 -11.74 -1.29 -10.52
CA SER A 2 -10.51 -1.61 -11.25
C SER A 2 -9.27 -1.30 -10.41
N VAL A 3 -8.25 -2.11 -10.58
CA VAL A 3 -6.95 -1.92 -9.94
C VAL A 3 -5.90 -1.87 -11.06
N GLU A 4 -5.35 -0.67 -11.27
CA GLU A 4 -4.23 -0.48 -12.18
C GLU A 4 -2.93 -0.69 -11.41
N VAL A 5 -1.97 -1.40 -12.01
CA VAL A 5 -0.66 -1.62 -11.40
C VAL A 5 0.42 -1.14 -12.37
N GLN A 6 1.32 -0.28 -11.87
CA GLN A 6 2.42 0.26 -12.64
C GLN A 6 3.74 -0.13 -11.95
N LEU A 7 4.54 -0.96 -12.60
CA LEU A 7 5.85 -1.35 -12.08
C LEU A 7 6.91 -0.43 -12.69
N ALA A 8 7.33 0.56 -11.92
CA ALA A 8 8.27 1.60 -12.36
C ALA A 8 9.63 1.53 -11.63
N ALA A 9 10.02 0.33 -11.22
CA ALA A 9 11.32 0.08 -10.60
C ALA A 9 12.01 -1.10 -11.30
N PRO A 10 12.44 -0.94 -12.56
CA PRO A 10 12.88 -2.07 -13.39
C PRO A 10 14.17 -2.76 -12.93
N ALA A 11 14.97 -2.10 -12.09
CA ALA A 11 16.20 -2.68 -11.53
C ALA A 11 15.94 -3.66 -10.38
N HIS A 12 14.71 -3.78 -9.92
CA HIS A 12 14.34 -4.61 -8.77
C HIS A 12 13.57 -5.85 -9.19
N ARG A 13 13.77 -6.94 -8.46
CA ARG A 13 12.96 -8.15 -8.61
C ARG A 13 11.66 -7.95 -7.88
N LEU A 14 10.62 -7.59 -8.60
CA LEU A 14 9.33 -7.27 -8.02
C LEU A 14 8.38 -8.46 -8.09
N PRO A 15 7.42 -8.56 -7.16
CA PRO A 15 6.24 -9.38 -7.37
C PRO A 15 5.57 -8.99 -8.69
N LYS A 16 4.72 -9.85 -9.20
CA LYS A 16 4.09 -9.64 -10.50
C LYS A 16 2.89 -8.70 -10.38
N VAL A 17 2.49 -8.10 -11.49
CA VAL A 17 1.28 -7.27 -11.55
C VAL A 17 0.07 -7.99 -10.96
N ARG A 18 -0.09 -9.28 -11.29
CA ARG A 18 -1.22 -10.07 -10.77
C ARG A 18 -1.22 -10.19 -9.25
N ASP A 19 -0.02 -10.23 -8.63
CA ASP A 19 0.11 -10.32 -7.18
C ASP A 19 -0.33 -9.02 -6.52
N PHE A 20 0.17 -7.89 -7.02
CA PHE A 20 -0.23 -6.58 -6.50
C PHE A 20 -1.74 -6.36 -6.66
N ARG A 21 -2.29 -6.77 -7.79
CA ARG A 21 -3.73 -6.65 -8.04
C ARG A 21 -4.55 -7.50 -7.08
N LEU A 22 -4.10 -8.73 -6.83
CA LEU A 22 -4.75 -9.63 -5.87
C LEU A 22 -4.75 -9.02 -4.47
N TRP A 23 -3.61 -8.53 -4.02
CA TRP A 23 -3.48 -7.93 -2.67
C TRP A 23 -4.38 -6.70 -2.53
N ALA A 24 -4.39 -5.83 -3.53
CA ALA A 24 -5.24 -4.65 -3.51
C ALA A 24 -6.74 -5.01 -3.48
N ARG A 25 -7.15 -5.97 -4.29
CA ARG A 25 -8.54 -6.44 -4.32
C ARG A 25 -8.97 -7.05 -3.00
N GLN A 26 -8.09 -7.84 -2.39
CA GLN A 26 -8.38 -8.43 -1.08
C GLN A 26 -8.57 -7.35 -0.02
N ALA A 27 -7.73 -6.31 -0.06
CA ALA A 27 -7.83 -5.18 0.87
C ALA A 27 -9.08 -4.33 0.65
N LEU A 28 -9.65 -4.33 -0.55
CA LEU A 28 -10.92 -3.66 -0.83
C LEU A 28 -12.11 -4.38 -0.20
N GLN A 29 -12.00 -5.67 0.08
CA GLN A 29 -13.04 -6.47 0.74
C GLN A 29 -14.42 -6.31 0.10
N GLY A 30 -14.47 -6.27 -1.23
CA GLY A 30 -15.72 -6.12 -1.97
C GLY A 30 -16.24 -4.70 -2.07
N GLU A 31 -15.60 -3.72 -1.44
CA GLU A 31 -15.98 -2.33 -1.63
C GLU A 31 -15.70 -1.90 -3.06
N SER A 32 -16.62 -1.15 -3.63
CA SER A 32 -16.40 -0.59 -4.96
C SER A 32 -15.41 0.56 -4.88
N GLY A 33 -14.53 0.63 -5.87
CA GLY A 33 -13.56 1.71 -5.94
C GLY A 33 -12.47 1.37 -6.95
N ASP A 34 -12.00 2.39 -7.64
CA ASP A 34 -10.89 2.27 -8.57
C ASP A 34 -9.64 2.81 -7.91
N LEU A 35 -8.53 2.12 -8.07
CA LEU A 35 -7.27 2.58 -7.52
C LEU A 35 -6.09 2.20 -8.39
N CYS A 36 -4.99 2.91 -8.23
CA CYS A 36 -3.72 2.61 -8.87
C CYS A 36 -2.67 2.28 -7.83
N VAL A 37 -1.93 1.19 -8.07
CA VAL A 37 -0.75 0.82 -7.28
C VAL A 37 0.47 1.05 -8.17
N ARG A 38 1.32 1.99 -7.78
CA ARG A 38 2.55 2.27 -8.50
C ARG A 38 3.76 1.90 -7.64
N VAL A 39 4.63 1.06 -8.18
CA VAL A 39 5.86 0.62 -7.50
C VAL A 39 7.03 1.40 -8.10
N VAL A 40 7.78 2.10 -7.25
CA VAL A 40 8.77 3.08 -7.68
C VAL A 40 10.13 2.85 -7.05
N ASP A 41 11.15 3.53 -7.61
CA ASP A 41 12.48 3.63 -7.02
C ASP A 41 12.52 4.69 -5.90
N ALA A 42 13.65 4.74 -5.20
CA ALA A 42 13.84 5.68 -4.09
C ALA A 42 13.72 7.15 -4.53
N ASP A 43 14.21 7.50 -5.71
CA ASP A 43 14.19 8.89 -6.21
C ASP A 43 12.77 9.40 -6.39
N GLU A 44 11.89 8.62 -7.00
CA GLU A 44 10.50 9.03 -7.17
C GLU A 44 9.77 9.10 -5.83
N SER A 45 10.00 8.14 -4.94
CA SER A 45 9.42 8.14 -3.60
C SER A 45 9.85 9.39 -2.82
N GLN A 46 11.14 9.72 -2.86
CA GLN A 46 11.67 10.90 -2.18
C GLN A 46 11.07 12.19 -2.73
N ALA A 47 10.96 12.30 -4.05
CA ALA A 47 10.37 13.49 -4.69
C ALA A 47 8.90 13.67 -4.27
N LEU A 48 8.12 12.59 -4.27
CA LEU A 48 6.71 12.63 -3.87
C LEU A 48 6.56 12.93 -2.38
N ASN A 49 7.38 12.31 -1.54
CA ASN A 49 7.34 12.53 -0.10
C ASN A 49 7.73 13.97 0.26
N GLY A 50 8.72 14.53 -0.45
CA GLY A 50 9.11 15.92 -0.29
C GLY A 50 8.02 16.88 -0.71
N ARG A 51 7.38 16.61 -1.86
CA ARG A 51 6.35 17.48 -2.42
C ARG A 51 5.06 17.49 -1.59
N TYR A 52 4.61 16.34 -1.10
CA TYR A 52 3.30 16.20 -0.47
C TYR A 52 3.34 16.12 1.05
N ARG A 53 4.47 15.76 1.66
CA ARG A 53 4.60 15.65 3.12
C ARG A 53 5.72 16.52 3.68
N GLY A 54 6.51 17.18 2.83
CA GLY A 54 7.63 18.01 3.27
C GLY A 54 8.81 17.24 3.84
N ILE A 55 8.90 15.94 3.55
CA ILE A 55 9.96 15.06 4.05
C ILE A 55 10.91 14.74 2.90
N ASP A 56 12.16 15.15 3.01
CA ASP A 56 13.18 14.92 1.97
C ASP A 56 13.86 13.56 2.16
N ALA A 57 13.08 12.50 1.99
CA ALA A 57 13.55 11.12 2.10
C ALA A 57 12.54 10.19 1.44
N PRO A 58 12.97 9.03 0.92
CA PRO A 58 12.03 8.01 0.47
C PRO A 58 11.27 7.40 1.65
N THR A 59 10.08 6.88 1.39
CA THR A 59 9.29 6.16 2.39
C THR A 59 8.74 4.87 1.79
N ASN A 60 8.26 3.97 2.62
CA ASN A 60 7.79 2.65 2.16
C ASN A 60 6.51 2.73 1.32
N VAL A 61 5.51 3.46 1.78
CA VAL A 61 4.24 3.61 1.06
C VAL A 61 3.65 5.00 1.27
N LEU A 62 3.06 5.55 0.21
CA LEU A 62 2.30 6.79 0.25
C LEU A 62 0.91 6.51 -0.31
N SER A 63 -0.11 7.03 0.35
CA SER A 63 -1.49 6.93 -0.10
C SER A 63 -2.01 8.32 -0.44
N PHE A 64 -2.54 8.47 -1.64
CA PHE A 64 -3.09 9.73 -2.14
C PHE A 64 -4.58 9.56 -2.41
N PRO A 65 -5.46 9.93 -1.47
CA PRO A 65 -6.90 9.84 -1.70
C PRO A 65 -7.34 10.69 -2.88
N ALA A 66 -8.27 10.19 -3.65
CA ALA A 66 -8.87 10.98 -4.72
C ALA A 66 -9.60 12.18 -4.11
N ALA A 67 -9.58 13.31 -4.83
CA ALA A 67 -10.28 14.50 -4.37
C ALA A 67 -11.78 14.24 -4.28
N ALA A 68 -12.34 14.37 -3.07
CA ALA A 68 -13.75 14.11 -2.81
C ALA A 68 -14.69 15.12 -3.47
N SER A 69 -14.14 16.14 -4.11
CA SER A 69 -14.87 17.26 -4.67
C SER A 69 -15.21 17.13 -6.17
N GLN A 70 -14.96 15.98 -6.77
CA GLN A 70 -15.22 15.80 -8.20
C GLN A 70 -16.50 14.98 -8.42
N PRO A 71 -17.65 15.64 -8.66
CA PRO A 71 -18.89 14.92 -8.97
C PRO A 71 -18.71 14.18 -10.29
N GLY A 72 -19.05 12.90 -10.31
CA GLY A 72 -18.93 12.07 -11.50
C GLY A 72 -17.77 11.09 -11.48
N GLU A 73 -16.86 11.22 -10.53
CA GLU A 73 -15.79 10.23 -10.31
C GLU A 73 -16.14 9.28 -9.16
N ALA A 74 -17.40 8.90 -9.11
CA ALA A 74 -17.90 7.97 -8.12
C ALA A 74 -17.14 6.65 -8.22
N GLY A 75 -16.52 6.23 -7.11
CA GLY A 75 -15.76 4.99 -7.05
C GLY A 75 -14.25 5.14 -7.18
N LEU A 76 -13.72 6.33 -7.49
CA LEU A 76 -12.28 6.55 -7.50
C LEU A 76 -11.78 6.70 -6.06
N LEU A 77 -10.94 5.77 -5.61
CA LEU A 77 -10.36 5.80 -4.27
C LEU A 77 -9.07 6.61 -4.21
N GLY A 78 -8.18 6.43 -5.17
CA GLY A 78 -6.92 7.15 -5.21
C GLY A 78 -5.75 6.30 -5.68
N ASP A 79 -4.55 6.73 -5.27
CA ASP A 79 -3.30 6.11 -5.69
C ASP A 79 -2.49 5.69 -4.48
N ILE A 80 -1.77 4.56 -4.64
CA ILE A 80 -0.80 4.08 -3.66
C ILE A 80 0.55 4.01 -4.37
N VAL A 81 1.57 4.59 -3.75
CA VAL A 81 2.94 4.56 -4.25
C VAL A 81 3.80 3.76 -3.27
N VAL A 82 4.35 2.65 -3.74
CA VAL A 82 5.17 1.72 -2.94
C VAL A 82 6.62 1.84 -3.40
N CYS A 83 7.52 2.09 -2.47
CA CYS A 83 8.95 2.23 -2.77
C CYS A 83 9.66 0.90 -2.64
N ALA A 84 10.06 0.30 -3.76
CA ALA A 84 10.67 -1.03 -3.79
C ALA A 84 11.92 -1.14 -2.91
N PRO A 85 12.94 -0.27 -3.04
CA PRO A 85 14.14 -0.43 -2.23
C PRO A 85 13.90 -0.29 -0.72
N VAL A 86 12.99 0.57 -0.29
CA VAL A 86 12.67 0.72 1.13
C VAL A 86 11.96 -0.53 1.65
N VAL A 87 10.97 -1.03 0.91
CA VAL A 87 10.23 -2.24 1.30
C VAL A 87 11.16 -3.45 1.37
N GLU A 88 12.05 -3.61 0.40
CA GLU A 88 13.03 -4.70 0.38
C GLU A 88 13.99 -4.63 1.57
N ALA A 89 14.48 -3.42 1.90
CA ALA A 89 15.36 -3.23 3.04
C ALA A 89 14.66 -3.53 4.37
N GLU A 90 13.42 -3.08 4.52
CA GLU A 90 12.61 -3.38 5.71
C GLU A 90 12.36 -4.88 5.86
N ALA A 91 12.04 -5.56 4.77
CA ALA A 91 11.83 -7.01 4.79
C ALA A 91 13.08 -7.74 5.25
N ALA A 92 14.25 -7.34 4.75
CA ALA A 92 15.52 -7.91 5.16
C ALA A 92 15.79 -7.69 6.65
N GLN A 93 15.55 -6.49 7.15
CA GLN A 93 15.71 -6.16 8.57
C GLN A 93 14.77 -6.97 9.46
N GLN A 94 13.56 -7.19 9.01
CA GLN A 94 12.53 -7.94 9.75
C GLN A 94 12.60 -9.45 9.51
N ARG A 95 13.53 -9.89 8.69
CA ARG A 95 13.74 -11.32 8.35
C ARG A 95 12.49 -11.97 7.80
N LYS A 96 11.81 -11.28 6.89
CA LYS A 96 10.64 -11.83 6.22
C LYS A 96 10.77 -11.72 4.70
N ALA A 97 9.97 -12.50 3.98
CA ALA A 97 10.00 -12.49 2.53
C ALA A 97 9.58 -11.12 2.00
N ALA A 98 10.27 -10.65 0.96
CA ALA A 98 9.95 -9.36 0.36
C ALA A 98 8.51 -9.31 -0.14
N ALA A 99 8.02 -10.40 -0.75
CA ALA A 99 6.63 -10.46 -1.24
C ALA A 99 5.61 -10.24 -0.12
N GLU A 100 5.84 -10.78 1.07
CA GLU A 100 4.96 -10.58 2.22
C GLU A 100 4.96 -9.12 2.67
N HIS A 101 6.12 -8.48 2.64
CA HIS A 101 6.20 -7.07 3.03
C HIS A 101 5.57 -6.15 1.99
N PHE A 102 5.74 -6.45 0.71
CA PHE A 102 5.02 -5.74 -0.35
C PHE A 102 3.50 -5.87 -0.17
N ALA A 103 3.02 -7.08 0.10
CA ALA A 103 1.59 -7.30 0.34
C ALA A 103 1.09 -6.48 1.53
N TYR A 104 1.86 -6.44 2.62
CA TYR A 104 1.51 -5.64 3.80
C TYR A 104 1.40 -4.15 3.44
N MET A 105 2.37 -3.62 2.68
CA MET A 105 2.33 -2.21 2.27
C MET A 105 1.12 -1.89 1.39
N VAL A 106 0.78 -2.77 0.46
CA VAL A 106 -0.40 -2.59 -0.39
C VAL A 106 -1.68 -2.60 0.45
N VAL A 107 -1.84 -3.58 1.33
CA VAL A 107 -3.01 -3.68 2.21
C VAL A 107 -3.12 -2.42 3.09
N HIS A 108 -2.04 -2.02 3.71
CA HIS A 108 -1.97 -0.83 4.55
C HIS A 108 -2.41 0.42 3.79
N GLY A 109 -1.86 0.62 2.58
CA GLY A 109 -2.20 1.77 1.74
C GLY A 109 -3.66 1.77 1.30
N VAL A 110 -4.21 0.61 0.92
CA VAL A 110 -5.63 0.52 0.53
C VAL A 110 -6.53 0.84 1.70
N LEU A 111 -6.21 0.35 2.90
CA LEU A 111 -7.01 0.64 4.09
C LEU A 111 -7.02 2.14 4.42
N HIS A 112 -5.90 2.82 4.24
CA HIS A 112 -5.87 4.28 4.37
C HIS A 112 -6.80 4.96 3.36
N LEU A 113 -6.80 4.51 2.11
CA LEU A 113 -7.71 5.05 1.10
C LEU A 113 -9.18 4.81 1.44
N ARG A 114 -9.47 3.71 2.16
CA ARG A 114 -10.81 3.40 2.64
C ARG A 114 -11.21 4.18 3.89
N GLY A 115 -10.35 5.05 4.38
CA GLY A 115 -10.63 5.88 5.54
C GLY A 115 -10.14 5.36 6.89
N HIS A 116 -9.43 4.23 6.92
CA HIS A 116 -8.83 3.74 8.15
C HIS A 116 -7.59 4.57 8.51
N ASP A 117 -7.39 4.78 9.80
CA ASP A 117 -6.28 5.58 10.27
C ASP A 117 -5.64 4.89 11.49
N HIS A 118 -4.49 5.38 11.92
CA HIS A 118 -3.77 4.84 13.07
C HIS A 118 -3.31 5.94 14.03
N GLU A 119 -3.95 7.12 13.97
CA GLU A 119 -3.59 8.24 14.86
C GLU A 119 -4.08 8.01 16.29
N ALA A 120 -5.32 7.53 16.46
CA ALA A 120 -5.83 7.18 17.77
C ALA A 120 -5.56 5.70 18.07
N ALA A 121 -5.35 5.36 19.33
CA ALA A 121 -4.97 3.98 19.73
C ALA A 121 -6.02 2.93 19.33
N ASP A 122 -7.30 3.24 19.43
CA ASP A 122 -8.38 2.33 19.07
C ASP A 122 -8.49 2.18 17.54
N GLU A 123 -8.25 3.24 16.80
CA GLU A 123 -8.20 3.20 15.33
C GLU A 123 -6.99 2.39 14.85
N ALA A 124 -5.83 2.57 15.49
CA ALA A 124 -4.63 1.82 15.16
C ALA A 124 -4.84 0.32 15.41
N GLN A 125 -5.46 -0.05 16.53
CA GLN A 125 -5.75 -1.45 16.83
C GLN A 125 -6.72 -2.06 15.82
N ALA A 126 -7.78 -1.34 15.47
CA ALA A 126 -8.75 -1.81 14.49
C ALA A 126 -8.11 -2.01 13.12
N MET A 127 -7.25 -1.09 12.71
CA MET A 127 -6.53 -1.19 11.44
C MET A 127 -5.56 -2.39 11.44
N GLU A 128 -4.80 -2.59 12.52
CA GLU A 128 -3.89 -3.73 12.64
C GLU A 128 -4.63 -5.07 12.59
N GLU A 129 -5.77 -5.17 13.27
CA GLU A 129 -6.59 -6.37 13.23
C GLU A 129 -7.10 -6.66 11.82
N LEU A 130 -7.50 -5.63 11.10
CA LEU A 130 -7.98 -5.76 9.73
C LEU A 130 -6.84 -6.14 8.79
N GLU A 131 -5.66 -5.56 8.94
CA GLU A 131 -4.46 -5.94 8.18
C GLU A 131 -4.13 -7.41 8.39
N THR A 132 -4.13 -7.86 9.63
CA THR A 132 -3.85 -9.26 9.98
C THR A 132 -4.87 -10.20 9.36
N ALA A 133 -6.15 -9.84 9.42
CA ALA A 133 -7.22 -10.67 8.84
C ALA A 133 -7.10 -10.78 7.32
N ILE A 134 -6.86 -9.68 6.64
CA ILE A 134 -6.71 -9.66 5.18
C ILE A 134 -5.50 -10.46 4.74
N LEU A 135 -4.35 -10.26 5.40
CA LEU A 135 -3.14 -11.01 5.07
C LEU A 135 -3.28 -12.48 5.39
N GLY A 136 -4.01 -12.82 6.46
CA GLY A 136 -4.33 -14.21 6.78
C GLY A 136 -5.15 -14.89 5.70
N GLU A 137 -6.10 -14.19 5.11
CA GLU A 137 -6.88 -14.71 3.97
C GLU A 137 -6.01 -14.94 2.74
N LEU A 138 -4.92 -14.20 2.61
CA LEU A 138 -3.94 -14.37 1.55
C LEU A 138 -2.90 -15.45 1.87
N GLY A 139 -3.01 -16.10 3.02
CA GLY A 139 -2.09 -17.14 3.46
C GLY A 139 -0.77 -16.60 4.02
N MET A 140 -0.74 -15.35 4.45
CA MET A 140 0.45 -14.70 4.95
C MET A 140 0.44 -14.56 6.47
N ALA A 141 1.64 -14.54 7.06
CA ALA A 141 1.80 -14.41 8.51
C ALA A 141 1.35 -13.03 9.01
N ASP A 142 1.00 -12.96 10.30
CA ASP A 142 0.64 -11.72 10.97
C ASP A 142 1.84 -10.74 10.90
N PRO A 143 1.69 -9.57 10.27
CA PRO A 143 2.79 -8.59 10.16
C PRO A 143 3.13 -7.91 11.49
N HIS A 144 2.26 -8.06 12.49
CA HIS A 144 2.40 -7.42 13.81
C HIS A 144 2.91 -8.38 14.88
N SER A 145 3.10 -9.65 14.55
CA SER A 145 3.67 -10.61 15.50
C SER A 145 5.19 -10.42 15.59
N ALA A 146 5.68 -10.50 16.80
CA ALA A 146 7.11 -10.37 17.06
C ALA A 146 7.91 -11.60 16.60
#